data_480732c00945b3548cebf0843b0d06fc
#
_entry.id   480732c00945b3548cebf0843b0d06fc
#
_cell.length_a   1.000
_cell.length_b   1.000
_cell.length_c   1.000
_cell.angle_alpha   90.00
_cell.angle_beta   90.00
_cell.angle_gamma   90.00
#
_symmetry.space_group_name_H-M   'P 1'
#
loop_
_entity.id
_entity.type
_entity.pdbx_description
1 polymer ?
#
loop_
_entity_poly.entity_id
_entity_poly.type
_entity_poly.pdbx_seq_one_letter_code
_entity_poly.pdbx_strand_id
1 'polypeptide(L)'
;MIKYLKHLLVGFCLLIITMARADEGMWLPQLLAQLNEKQMKSMGMKISASDIYNINKGSLKDAIVSFGGFCTGEVISSKGLVLTNHHCGFDAIQNHSTLDNNYIRDGFWARNNGEEIPNKGLFVTFIVRIDDVSKKVLAGVNGSMSESERQSTIDKNIAALRKETKQENYQDNFVRAFFEGNQYFLFVTETYRDIRLVGAPPSSVGNFGKDSDNWMWPRHTGDFSMFRIYAGKDNKPAEYSADNIPYTPKKSLSISLDGVAENDFTMVFGFPGRTMQYLHSSAVDQTVRVNDPIKIAIRDKALAVIDAYMRKDETIKIQYASKYAGISNSWKKWQGEVLGLTKTDAVGKKKAYEATFQKRVNANPEWKNKYGSLLADIQSAYDELEPLGRSRDVFNEVFSKIE
;
A
#
# COMPACT_ATOMS: atom_id res chain seq x y z
N MET A 1 -41.84 -39.05 -8.97
CA MET A 1 -41.68 -37.67 -9.48
C MET A 1 -41.24 -36.68 -8.40
N ILE A 2 -41.86 -36.58 -7.24
CA ILE A 2 -41.54 -35.65 -6.15
C ILE A 2 -40.13 -35.86 -5.54
N LYS A 3 -39.65 -37.12 -5.49
CA LYS A 3 -38.29 -37.43 -4.95
C LYS A 3 -37.15 -36.87 -5.82
N TYR A 4 -37.31 -36.92 -7.14
CA TYR A 4 -36.32 -36.38 -8.09
C TYR A 4 -36.31 -34.87 -8.13
N LEU A 5 -37.46 -34.23 -7.90
CA LEU A 5 -37.58 -32.77 -7.86
C LEU A 5 -36.80 -32.16 -6.66
N LYS A 6 -36.82 -32.85 -5.49
CA LYS A 6 -36.05 -32.43 -4.31
C LYS A 6 -34.51 -32.54 -4.54
N HIS A 7 -34.08 -33.56 -5.24
CA HIS A 7 -32.64 -33.70 -5.58
C HIS A 7 -32.19 -32.69 -6.64
N LEU A 8 -33.07 -32.35 -7.58
CA LEU A 8 -32.81 -31.28 -8.56
C LEU A 8 -32.78 -29.89 -7.91
N LEU A 9 -33.64 -29.63 -6.92
CA LEU A 9 -33.63 -28.35 -6.18
C LEU A 9 -32.40 -28.23 -5.30
N VAL A 10 -31.97 -29.28 -4.62
CA VAL A 10 -30.69 -29.30 -3.83
C VAL A 10 -29.48 -29.18 -4.73
N GLY A 11 -29.48 -29.81 -5.91
CA GLY A 11 -28.42 -29.64 -6.91
C GLY A 11 -28.37 -28.22 -7.49
N PHE A 12 -29.52 -27.59 -7.67
CA PHE A 12 -29.59 -26.20 -8.17
C PHE A 12 -29.19 -25.17 -7.10
N CYS A 13 -29.53 -25.40 -5.82
CA CYS A 13 -29.04 -24.57 -4.71
C CYS A 13 -27.55 -24.71 -4.43
N LEU A 14 -26.92 -25.85 -4.76
CA LEU A 14 -25.46 -26.03 -4.66
C LEU A 14 -24.68 -25.38 -5.81
N LEU A 15 -25.33 -25.01 -6.90
CA LEU A 15 -24.73 -24.32 -8.05
C LEU A 15 -24.71 -22.79 -7.94
N ILE A 16 -25.36 -22.21 -6.93
CA ILE A 16 -25.30 -20.79 -6.61
C ILE A 16 -24.36 -20.56 -5.40
N ILE A 17 -23.19 -21.19 -5.42
CA ILE A 17 -22.06 -20.63 -4.72
C ILE A 17 -21.51 -19.56 -5.65
N THR A 18 -22.13 -18.39 -5.63
CA THR A 18 -21.46 -17.18 -6.10
C THR A 18 -20.25 -17.01 -5.19
N MET A 19 -19.08 -17.46 -5.68
CA MET A 19 -17.83 -17.09 -5.03
C MET A 19 -17.85 -15.56 -4.94
N ALA A 20 -17.94 -15.03 -3.73
CA ALA A 20 -17.70 -13.63 -3.48
C ALA A 20 -16.24 -13.38 -3.94
N ARG A 21 -16.09 -12.86 -5.15
CA ARG A 21 -14.80 -12.44 -5.69
C ARG A 21 -14.67 -10.97 -5.32
N ALA A 22 -13.64 -10.64 -4.57
CA ALA A 22 -13.20 -9.26 -4.48
C ALA A 22 -12.84 -8.79 -5.89
N ASP A 23 -13.26 -7.60 -6.25
CA ASP A 23 -12.86 -7.00 -7.52
C ASP A 23 -11.38 -6.66 -7.49
N GLU A 24 -10.70 -6.96 -8.58
CA GLU A 24 -9.26 -6.82 -8.70
C GLU A 24 -8.86 -5.39 -9.06
N GLY A 25 -7.65 -5.01 -8.66
CA GLY A 25 -6.97 -3.79 -9.04
C GLY A 25 -6.96 -2.71 -7.97
N MET A 26 -6.08 -1.74 -8.18
CA MET A 26 -5.98 -0.51 -7.39
C MET A 26 -6.48 0.64 -8.26
N TRP A 27 -7.68 1.10 -8.01
CA TRP A 27 -8.33 2.11 -8.83
C TRP A 27 -7.88 3.51 -8.45
N LEU A 28 -7.52 4.31 -9.46
CA LEU A 28 -7.09 5.69 -9.25
C LEU A 28 -8.29 6.59 -8.97
N PRO A 29 -8.35 7.30 -7.83
CA PRO A 29 -9.53 8.06 -7.42
C PRO A 29 -9.98 9.11 -8.44
N GLN A 30 -9.04 9.78 -9.13
CA GLN A 30 -9.37 10.79 -10.14
C GLN A 30 -9.97 10.20 -11.43
N LEU A 31 -9.82 8.90 -11.65
CA LEU A 31 -10.36 8.20 -12.83
C LEU A 31 -11.65 7.43 -12.53
N LEU A 32 -12.12 7.38 -11.29
CA LEU A 32 -13.29 6.58 -10.88
C LEU A 32 -14.54 6.91 -11.68
N ALA A 33 -14.81 8.21 -11.89
CA ALA A 33 -15.99 8.66 -12.66
C ALA A 33 -16.02 8.09 -14.08
N GLN A 34 -14.86 7.89 -14.70
CA GLN A 34 -14.76 7.42 -16.08
C GLN A 34 -14.70 5.89 -16.18
N LEU A 35 -14.01 5.24 -15.24
CA LEU A 35 -13.64 3.84 -15.37
C LEU A 35 -14.46 2.91 -14.48
N ASN A 36 -14.75 3.29 -13.23
CA ASN A 36 -15.21 2.33 -12.22
C ASN A 36 -16.54 2.68 -11.55
N GLU A 37 -17.03 3.94 -11.60
CA GLU A 37 -18.20 4.37 -10.84
C GLU A 37 -19.45 3.52 -11.14
N LYS A 38 -19.67 3.17 -12.42
CA LYS A 38 -20.81 2.34 -12.83
C LYS A 38 -20.76 0.95 -12.17
N GLN A 39 -19.57 0.34 -12.15
CA GLN A 39 -19.35 -0.95 -11.50
C GLN A 39 -19.56 -0.85 -9.99
N MET A 40 -18.94 0.14 -9.34
CA MET A 40 -19.08 0.38 -7.89
C MET A 40 -20.55 0.58 -7.50
N LYS A 41 -21.32 1.32 -8.30
CA LYS A 41 -22.78 1.50 -8.07
C LYS A 41 -23.55 0.19 -8.24
N SER A 42 -23.18 -0.64 -9.20
CA SER A 42 -23.82 -1.96 -9.36
C SER A 42 -23.53 -2.91 -8.20
N MET A 43 -22.44 -2.68 -7.48
CA MET A 43 -22.06 -3.39 -6.25
C MET A 43 -22.72 -2.81 -4.99
N GLY A 44 -23.48 -1.73 -5.10
CA GLY A 44 -24.19 -1.12 -3.98
C GLY A 44 -23.62 0.21 -3.47
N MET A 45 -22.60 0.80 -4.12
CA MET A 45 -22.09 2.11 -3.74
C MET A 45 -23.18 3.19 -3.84
N LYS A 46 -23.43 3.89 -2.72
CA LYS A 46 -24.46 4.94 -2.62
C LYS A 46 -23.91 6.34 -2.86
N ILE A 47 -22.60 6.56 -2.66
CA ILE A 47 -21.93 7.85 -2.92
C ILE A 47 -21.48 7.94 -4.39
N SER A 48 -21.07 9.12 -4.83
CA SER A 48 -20.53 9.32 -6.18
C SER A 48 -19.00 9.30 -6.20
N ALA A 49 -18.41 9.11 -7.39
CA ALA A 49 -16.98 9.29 -7.58
C ALA A 49 -16.49 10.69 -7.14
N SER A 50 -17.33 11.72 -7.32
CA SER A 50 -17.05 13.10 -6.87
C SER A 50 -17.06 13.25 -5.34
N ASP A 51 -17.75 12.40 -4.61
CA ASP A 51 -17.71 12.40 -3.14
C ASP A 51 -16.40 11.73 -2.63
N ILE A 52 -15.83 10.84 -3.44
CA ILE A 52 -14.54 10.19 -3.15
C ILE A 52 -13.38 11.11 -3.48
N TYR A 53 -13.38 11.68 -4.70
CA TYR A 53 -12.32 12.57 -5.17
C TYR A 53 -12.89 13.81 -5.85
N ASN A 54 -12.63 14.97 -5.28
CA ASN A 54 -12.95 16.28 -5.86
C ASN A 54 -11.91 17.31 -5.43
N ILE A 55 -11.49 18.18 -6.34
CA ILE A 55 -10.50 19.23 -6.08
C ILE A 55 -11.13 20.56 -5.69
N ASN A 56 -12.42 20.76 -6.00
CA ASN A 56 -13.13 22.04 -5.82
C ASN A 56 -14.00 22.06 -4.56
N LYS A 57 -14.45 20.89 -4.09
CA LYS A 57 -15.22 20.73 -2.85
C LYS A 57 -14.60 19.68 -1.96
N GLY A 58 -14.86 19.72 -0.66
CA GLY A 58 -14.42 18.68 0.26
C GLY A 58 -14.94 17.29 -0.15
N SER A 59 -14.06 16.31 -0.18
CA SER A 59 -14.34 14.92 -0.55
C SER A 59 -13.61 13.96 0.38
N LEU A 60 -13.81 12.65 0.24
CA LEU A 60 -13.15 11.67 1.12
C LEU A 60 -11.62 11.80 1.08
N LYS A 61 -11.02 12.17 -0.08
CA LYS A 61 -9.58 12.37 -0.19
C LYS A 61 -9.02 13.38 0.82
N ASP A 62 -9.82 14.35 1.25
CA ASP A 62 -9.37 15.40 2.18
C ASP A 62 -9.35 14.93 3.65
N ALA A 63 -9.83 13.72 3.90
CA ALA A 63 -9.73 13.06 5.20
C ALA A 63 -8.70 11.93 5.24
N ILE A 64 -8.05 11.63 4.10
CA ILE A 64 -7.09 10.53 3.99
C ILE A 64 -5.69 11.08 3.81
N VAL A 65 -4.74 10.59 4.60
CA VAL A 65 -3.34 11.03 4.57
C VAL A 65 -2.40 9.87 4.31
N SER A 66 -1.31 10.16 3.60
CA SER A 66 -0.11 9.32 3.65
C SER A 66 0.57 9.53 4.99
N PHE A 67 0.60 8.50 5.81
CA PHE A 67 1.17 8.53 7.14
C PHE A 67 2.62 8.05 7.08
N GLY A 68 3.55 8.94 7.43
CA GLY A 68 4.99 8.67 7.39
C GLY A 68 5.56 8.36 6.00
N GLY A 69 4.75 8.45 4.91
CA GLY A 69 5.15 8.08 3.56
C GLY A 69 5.06 6.57 3.26
N PHE A 70 4.61 5.74 4.20
CA PHE A 70 4.57 4.27 4.07
C PHE A 70 3.23 3.65 4.49
N CYS A 71 2.37 4.38 5.19
CA CYS A 71 1.04 3.92 5.62
C CYS A 71 -0.07 4.89 5.19
N THR A 72 -1.30 4.53 5.48
CA THR A 72 -2.48 5.39 5.38
C THR A 72 -2.97 5.76 6.77
N GLY A 73 -3.44 6.99 6.95
CA GLY A 73 -4.18 7.42 8.12
C GLY A 73 -5.46 8.14 7.72
N GLU A 74 -6.46 8.08 8.58
CA GLU A 74 -7.77 8.71 8.41
C GLU A 74 -7.99 9.79 9.45
N VAL A 75 -8.34 11.01 9.00
CA VAL A 75 -8.74 12.08 9.91
C VAL A 75 -10.17 11.84 10.37
N ILE A 76 -10.36 11.61 11.68
CA ILE A 76 -11.64 11.20 12.28
C ILE A 76 -12.24 12.26 13.22
N SER A 77 -11.68 13.46 13.26
CA SER A 77 -12.26 14.56 14.04
C SER A 77 -12.03 15.91 13.40
N SER A 78 -12.82 16.90 13.81
CA SER A 78 -12.65 18.30 13.43
C SER A 78 -11.40 18.98 14.03
N LYS A 79 -10.65 18.26 14.87
CA LYS A 79 -9.41 18.71 15.51
C LYS A 79 -8.22 17.83 15.13
N GLY A 80 -8.16 17.37 13.89
CA GLY A 80 -7.01 16.69 13.32
C GLY A 80 -6.62 15.35 13.96
N LEU A 81 -7.54 14.67 14.68
CA LEU A 81 -7.28 13.33 15.20
C LEU A 81 -7.21 12.35 14.02
N VAL A 82 -6.13 11.59 13.95
CA VAL A 82 -5.85 10.60 12.91
C VAL A 82 -5.90 9.20 13.51
N LEU A 83 -6.62 8.31 12.86
CA LEU A 83 -6.60 6.88 13.11
C LEU A 83 -5.69 6.22 12.06
N THR A 84 -4.84 5.29 12.48
CA THR A 84 -4.00 4.46 11.61
C THR A 84 -3.76 3.10 12.28
N ASN A 85 -3.06 2.19 11.60
CA ASN A 85 -2.73 0.89 12.18
C ASN A 85 -1.74 1.02 13.35
N HIS A 86 -1.79 0.09 14.30
CA HIS A 86 -0.80 -0.04 15.37
C HIS A 86 0.60 -0.24 14.81
N HIS A 87 0.75 -1.12 13.82
CA HIS A 87 2.04 -1.37 13.20
C HIS A 87 2.59 -0.15 12.42
N CYS A 88 1.73 0.76 11.95
CA CYS A 88 2.15 2.02 11.33
C CYS A 88 2.68 3.04 12.36
N GLY A 89 2.12 3.03 13.57
CA GLY A 89 2.56 3.87 14.69
C GLY A 89 3.66 3.23 15.55
N PHE A 90 4.11 2.01 15.22
CA PHE A 90 4.92 1.22 16.13
C PHE A 90 6.29 1.85 16.45
N ASP A 91 6.96 2.45 15.46
CA ASP A 91 8.20 3.20 15.68
C ASP A 91 8.01 4.36 16.67
N ALA A 92 6.92 5.10 16.55
CA ALA A 92 6.60 6.19 17.49
C ALA A 92 6.37 5.65 18.90
N ILE A 93 5.61 4.55 19.04
CA ILE A 93 5.35 3.90 20.33
C ILE A 93 6.66 3.39 20.93
N GLN A 94 7.53 2.77 20.14
CA GLN A 94 8.82 2.28 20.59
C GLN A 94 9.76 3.40 21.03
N ASN A 95 9.87 4.47 20.25
CA ASN A 95 10.78 5.57 20.54
C ASN A 95 10.46 6.30 21.85
N HIS A 96 9.21 6.22 22.29
CA HIS A 96 8.76 6.77 23.57
C HIS A 96 8.72 5.73 24.71
N SER A 97 9.06 4.47 24.43
CA SER A 97 9.06 3.40 25.42
C SER A 97 10.41 3.33 26.15
N THR A 98 10.34 3.19 27.47
CA THR A 98 11.47 2.97 28.38
C THR A 98 11.15 1.78 29.29
N LEU A 99 12.11 1.38 30.13
CA LEU A 99 11.84 0.35 31.14
C LEU A 99 10.75 0.77 32.13
N ASP A 100 10.74 2.06 32.51
CA ASP A 100 9.78 2.61 33.48
C ASP A 100 8.41 2.93 32.81
N ASN A 101 8.41 3.30 31.54
CA ASN A 101 7.21 3.64 30.76
C ASN A 101 7.18 2.81 29.48
N ASN A 102 6.82 1.55 29.60
CA ASN A 102 6.85 0.62 28.46
C ASN A 102 5.53 0.68 27.67
N TYR A 103 5.38 1.68 26.79
CA TYR A 103 4.18 1.86 25.98
C TYR A 103 3.93 0.72 24.98
N ILE A 104 4.96 -0.04 24.59
CA ILE A 104 4.80 -1.27 23.79
C ILE A 104 4.00 -2.30 24.59
N ARG A 105 4.34 -2.47 25.89
CA ARG A 105 3.71 -3.47 26.77
C ARG A 105 2.38 -2.98 27.33
N ASP A 106 2.32 -1.73 27.80
CA ASP A 106 1.23 -1.22 28.63
C ASP A 106 0.22 -0.37 27.83
N GLY A 107 0.59 0.04 26.60
CA GLY A 107 -0.15 1.03 25.81
C GLY A 107 0.09 2.46 26.31
N PHE A 108 -0.50 3.42 25.59
CA PHE A 108 -0.45 4.84 25.93
C PHE A 108 -1.77 5.51 25.58
N TRP A 109 -2.25 6.41 26.44
CA TRP A 109 -3.46 7.20 26.22
C TRP A 109 -3.31 8.59 26.82
N ALA A 110 -3.20 9.62 25.99
CA ALA A 110 -3.22 11.01 26.41
C ALA A 110 -4.64 11.41 26.86
N ARG A 111 -4.76 12.04 28.04
CA ARG A 111 -6.04 12.50 28.62
C ARG A 111 -6.43 13.89 28.10
N ASN A 112 -5.46 14.64 27.65
CA ASN A 112 -5.62 15.99 27.11
C ASN A 112 -4.48 16.30 26.13
N ASN A 113 -4.59 17.40 25.38
CA ASN A 113 -3.60 17.79 24.37
C ASN A 113 -2.18 18.03 24.93
N GLY A 114 -2.05 18.38 26.22
CA GLY A 114 -0.76 18.59 26.85
C GLY A 114 0.02 17.31 27.14
N GLU A 115 -0.66 16.15 27.14
CA GLU A 115 -0.06 14.83 27.33
C GLU A 115 0.27 14.16 25.98
N GLU A 116 -0.16 14.74 24.85
CA GLU A 116 0.13 14.19 23.52
C GLU A 116 1.61 14.31 23.18
N ILE A 117 2.25 13.23 22.77
CA ILE A 117 3.71 13.15 22.64
C ILE A 117 4.16 13.47 21.22
N PRO A 118 4.98 14.52 20.99
CA PRO A 118 5.50 14.87 19.68
C PRO A 118 6.43 13.78 19.11
N ASN A 119 6.34 13.51 17.82
CA ASN A 119 7.16 12.51 17.12
C ASN A 119 8.10 13.18 16.12
N LYS A 120 9.37 13.30 16.48
CA LYS A 120 10.38 13.89 15.60
C LYS A 120 10.54 13.07 14.32
N GLY A 121 10.41 13.73 13.17
CA GLY A 121 10.59 13.11 11.85
C GLY A 121 9.33 12.42 11.31
N LEU A 122 8.28 12.24 12.12
CA LEU A 122 7.00 11.75 11.61
C LEU A 122 6.24 12.89 10.93
N PHE A 123 5.63 12.57 9.80
CA PHE A 123 4.83 13.53 9.02
C PHE A 123 3.60 12.87 8.42
N VAL A 124 2.63 13.68 8.05
CA VAL A 124 1.49 13.25 7.23
C VAL A 124 1.34 14.14 6.01
N THR A 125 0.95 13.55 4.89
CA THR A 125 0.82 14.25 3.62
C THR A 125 -0.58 14.09 3.06
N PHE A 126 -1.26 15.21 2.80
CA PHE A 126 -2.52 15.25 2.06
C PHE A 126 -2.26 15.44 0.57
N ILE A 127 -3.04 14.77 -0.28
CA ILE A 127 -3.09 15.06 -1.70
C ILE A 127 -4.09 16.21 -1.92
N VAL A 128 -3.59 17.34 -2.42
CA VAL A 128 -4.41 18.49 -2.79
C VAL A 128 -5.11 18.23 -4.12
N ARG A 129 -4.33 17.86 -5.16
CA ARG A 129 -4.85 17.47 -6.47
C ARG A 129 -3.91 16.52 -7.19
N ILE A 130 -4.46 15.83 -8.17
CA ILE A 130 -3.74 14.95 -9.11
C ILE A 130 -4.13 15.36 -10.51
N ASP A 131 -3.14 15.68 -11.36
CA ASP A 131 -3.33 16.09 -12.74
C ASP A 131 -2.70 15.07 -13.69
N ASP A 132 -3.40 14.65 -14.76
CA ASP A 132 -2.79 13.86 -15.83
C ASP A 132 -1.87 14.77 -16.65
N VAL A 133 -0.59 14.46 -16.65
CA VAL A 133 0.46 15.22 -17.33
C VAL A 133 1.19 14.39 -18.39
N SER A 134 0.64 13.22 -18.75
CA SER A 134 1.25 12.26 -19.67
C SER A 134 1.69 12.90 -20.97
N LYS A 135 0.80 13.70 -21.60
CA LYS A 135 1.10 14.40 -22.85
C LYS A 135 2.29 15.36 -22.73
N LYS A 136 2.43 16.06 -21.60
CA LYS A 136 3.53 17.00 -21.37
C LYS A 136 4.84 16.25 -21.09
N VAL A 137 4.78 15.23 -20.26
CA VAL A 137 5.96 14.42 -19.88
C VAL A 137 6.51 13.65 -21.08
N LEU A 138 5.65 13.10 -21.92
CA LEU A 138 6.04 12.34 -23.12
C LEU A 138 6.24 13.21 -24.36
N ALA A 139 6.20 14.55 -24.24
CA ALA A 139 6.45 15.43 -25.38
C ALA A 139 7.86 15.23 -25.94
N GLY A 140 7.94 14.99 -27.27
CA GLY A 140 9.20 14.74 -27.98
C GLY A 140 9.73 13.30 -27.84
N VAL A 141 9.14 12.46 -27.01
CA VAL A 141 9.50 11.03 -26.90
C VAL A 141 8.97 10.28 -28.10
N ASN A 142 9.81 9.45 -28.74
CA ASN A 142 9.44 8.64 -29.90
C ASN A 142 10.16 7.28 -29.89
N GLY A 143 9.72 6.38 -30.76
CA GLY A 143 10.20 4.99 -30.80
C GLY A 143 11.60 4.78 -31.38
N SER A 144 12.26 5.81 -31.93
CA SER A 144 13.64 5.72 -32.43
C SER A 144 14.70 6.07 -31.39
N MET A 145 14.29 6.58 -30.23
CA MET A 145 15.18 6.93 -29.13
C MET A 145 15.73 5.67 -28.45
N SER A 146 16.99 5.73 -28.06
CA SER A 146 17.54 4.79 -27.07
C SER A 146 16.83 4.99 -25.72
N GLU A 147 16.88 3.99 -24.83
CA GLU A 147 16.26 4.11 -23.50
C GLU A 147 16.87 5.28 -22.69
N SER A 148 18.17 5.53 -22.82
CA SER A 148 18.85 6.66 -22.15
C SER A 148 18.34 8.01 -22.65
N GLU A 149 18.19 8.18 -23.96
CA GLU A 149 17.64 9.42 -24.56
C GLU A 149 16.19 9.63 -24.17
N ARG A 150 15.40 8.55 -24.20
CA ARG A 150 14.01 8.54 -23.77
C ARG A 150 13.88 9.00 -22.31
N GLN A 151 14.63 8.39 -21.40
CA GLN A 151 14.60 8.73 -19.98
C GLN A 151 15.08 10.17 -19.73
N SER A 152 16.16 10.60 -20.39
CA SER A 152 16.66 11.98 -20.27
C SER A 152 15.62 13.03 -20.73
N THR A 153 14.88 12.73 -21.81
CA THR A 153 13.81 13.60 -22.31
C THR A 153 12.67 13.69 -21.31
N ILE A 154 12.24 12.56 -20.75
CA ILE A 154 11.22 12.47 -19.70
C ILE A 154 11.63 13.27 -18.47
N ASP A 155 12.84 13.07 -17.97
CA ASP A 155 13.34 13.75 -16.77
C ASP A 155 13.39 15.28 -16.95
N LYS A 156 13.84 15.74 -18.12
CA LYS A 156 13.83 17.16 -18.49
C LYS A 156 12.41 17.73 -18.51
N ASN A 157 11.46 17.03 -19.10
CA ASN A 157 10.07 17.45 -19.17
C ASN A 157 9.43 17.49 -17.77
N ILE A 158 9.71 16.50 -16.92
CA ILE A 158 9.25 16.46 -15.53
C ILE A 158 9.81 17.65 -14.75
N ALA A 159 11.12 17.93 -14.87
CA ALA A 159 11.74 19.05 -14.17
C ALA A 159 11.13 20.41 -14.56
N ALA A 160 10.91 20.63 -15.86
CA ALA A 160 10.25 21.83 -16.36
C ALA A 160 8.82 21.96 -15.82
N LEU A 161 8.04 20.88 -15.92
CA LEU A 161 6.65 20.83 -15.45
C LEU A 161 6.53 21.14 -13.95
N ARG A 162 7.39 20.54 -13.13
CA ARG A 162 7.40 20.77 -11.68
C ARG A 162 7.67 22.24 -11.34
N LYS A 163 8.58 22.90 -12.07
CA LYS A 163 8.91 24.32 -11.89
C LYS A 163 7.76 25.26 -12.28
N GLU A 164 6.99 24.89 -13.32
CA GLU A 164 5.85 25.67 -13.81
C GLU A 164 4.55 25.42 -13.04
N THR A 165 4.52 24.41 -12.18
CA THR A 165 3.32 24.01 -11.46
C THR A 165 2.87 25.10 -10.48
N LYS A 166 1.64 25.57 -10.67
CA LYS A 166 1.02 26.52 -9.73
C LYS A 166 0.64 25.83 -8.44
N GLN A 167 1.18 26.29 -7.33
CA GLN A 167 0.94 25.81 -5.99
C GLN A 167 1.22 26.90 -4.96
N GLU A 168 0.73 26.71 -3.73
CA GLU A 168 1.05 27.59 -2.61
C GLU A 168 2.49 27.35 -2.12
N ASN A 169 3.08 28.30 -1.42
CA ASN A 169 4.48 28.23 -0.96
C ASN A 169 4.75 27.12 0.09
N TYR A 170 3.71 26.62 0.74
CA TYR A 170 3.77 25.51 1.70
C TYR A 170 3.37 24.15 1.09
N GLN A 171 3.11 24.12 -0.22
CA GLN A 171 2.80 22.90 -0.96
C GLN A 171 4.02 22.40 -1.73
N ASP A 172 4.10 21.11 -1.90
CA ASP A 172 5.08 20.42 -2.72
C ASP A 172 4.42 19.79 -3.94
N ASN A 173 5.23 19.47 -4.96
CA ASN A 173 4.77 18.70 -6.09
C ASN A 173 5.77 17.63 -6.50
N PHE A 174 5.26 16.54 -7.06
CA PHE A 174 6.05 15.49 -7.71
C PHE A 174 5.27 14.83 -8.84
N VAL A 175 5.99 14.21 -9.77
CA VAL A 175 5.39 13.42 -10.86
C VAL A 175 5.68 11.95 -10.63
N ARG A 176 4.67 11.09 -10.85
CA ARG A 176 4.80 9.62 -10.81
C ARG A 176 4.41 9.02 -12.14
N ALA A 177 5.19 8.05 -12.58
CA ALA A 177 4.84 7.16 -13.67
C ALA A 177 3.85 6.09 -13.19
N PHE A 178 2.84 5.83 -14.01
CA PHE A 178 1.85 4.78 -13.82
C PHE A 178 1.81 3.89 -15.07
N PHE A 179 1.32 2.67 -14.93
CA PHE A 179 1.19 1.70 -16.02
C PHE A 179 2.50 1.54 -16.81
N GLU A 180 3.60 1.29 -16.07
CA GLU A 180 4.97 1.12 -16.61
C GLU A 180 5.43 2.29 -17.50
N GLY A 181 5.09 3.53 -17.11
CA GLY A 181 5.49 4.74 -17.83
C GLY A 181 4.64 5.10 -19.05
N ASN A 182 3.46 4.49 -19.19
CA ASN A 182 2.49 4.85 -20.22
C ASN A 182 1.65 6.09 -19.84
N GLN A 183 1.52 6.37 -18.54
CA GLN A 183 0.86 7.56 -18.03
C GLN A 183 1.69 8.20 -16.92
N TYR A 184 1.54 9.52 -16.77
CA TYR A 184 2.22 10.31 -15.76
C TYR A 184 1.23 11.23 -15.06
N PHE A 185 1.26 11.21 -13.73
CA PHE A 185 0.42 12.07 -12.92
C PHE A 185 1.27 13.00 -12.06
N LEU A 186 0.90 14.28 -12.06
CA LEU A 186 1.43 15.30 -11.17
C LEU A 186 0.58 15.33 -9.91
N PHE A 187 1.23 15.21 -8.75
CA PHE A 187 0.63 15.35 -7.44
C PHE A 187 1.04 16.67 -6.83
N VAL A 188 0.07 17.43 -6.34
CA VAL A 188 0.32 18.57 -5.46
C VAL A 188 -0.12 18.18 -4.06
N THR A 189 0.73 18.43 -3.07
CA THR A 189 0.58 17.90 -1.71
C THR A 189 0.83 18.95 -0.64
N GLU A 190 0.25 18.71 0.55
CA GLU A 190 0.53 19.46 1.79
C GLU A 190 1.06 18.49 2.83
N THR A 191 2.22 18.81 3.44
CA THR A 191 2.88 17.93 4.42
C THR A 191 2.98 18.61 5.77
N TYR A 192 2.31 18.04 6.78
CA TYR A 192 2.34 18.46 8.18
C TYR A 192 3.39 17.66 8.95
N ARG A 193 4.20 18.32 9.78
CA ARG A 193 5.36 17.72 10.46
C ARG A 193 5.26 17.70 11.99
N ASP A 194 4.29 18.36 12.58
CA ASP A 194 4.00 18.23 14.01
C ASP A 194 2.88 17.20 14.19
N ILE A 195 3.30 15.95 14.36
CA ILE A 195 2.42 14.81 14.55
C ILE A 195 2.64 14.23 15.94
N ARG A 196 1.59 14.20 16.76
CA ARG A 196 1.70 13.77 18.16
C ARG A 196 0.95 12.46 18.40
N LEU A 197 1.56 11.56 19.17
CA LEU A 197 0.94 10.31 19.62
C LEU A 197 -0.15 10.66 20.65
N VAL A 198 -1.37 10.22 20.39
CA VAL A 198 -2.54 10.41 21.25
C VAL A 198 -2.88 9.13 21.99
N GLY A 199 -2.76 8.00 21.31
CA GLY A 199 -3.06 6.74 21.95
C GLY A 199 -2.68 5.52 21.11
N ALA A 200 -2.34 4.46 21.80
CA ALA A 200 -2.13 3.14 21.23
C ALA A 200 -2.44 2.07 22.27
N PRO A 201 -3.13 0.99 21.90
CA PRO A 201 -3.31 -0.13 22.82
C PRO A 201 -1.98 -0.85 23.06
N PRO A 202 -1.86 -1.63 24.13
CA PRO A 202 -0.71 -2.50 24.33
C PRO A 202 -0.55 -3.48 23.16
N SER A 203 0.67 -3.93 22.91
CA SER A 203 0.93 -4.88 21.80
C SER A 203 0.18 -6.20 21.93
N SER A 204 -0.26 -6.56 23.14
CA SER A 204 -1.16 -7.70 23.35
C SER A 204 -2.53 -7.55 22.68
N VAL A 205 -2.91 -6.33 22.30
CA VAL A 205 -4.11 -5.99 21.52
C VAL A 205 -3.69 -5.58 20.11
N GLY A 206 -2.79 -4.58 19.98
CA GLY A 206 -2.39 -3.97 18.71
C GLY A 206 -1.62 -4.90 17.78
N ASN A 207 -1.00 -5.95 18.34
CA ASN A 207 -0.32 -7.01 17.60
C ASN A 207 -0.71 -8.40 18.16
N PHE A 208 -2.02 -8.59 18.43
CA PHE A 208 -2.53 -9.88 18.88
C PHE A 208 -2.26 -10.98 17.86
N GLY A 209 -1.82 -12.15 18.33
CA GLY A 209 -1.42 -13.28 17.48
C GLY A 209 -0.03 -13.12 16.87
N LYS A 210 0.61 -11.96 16.96
CA LYS A 210 1.99 -11.69 16.48
C LYS A 210 2.20 -12.23 15.06
N ASP A 211 3.36 -12.84 14.80
CA ASP A 211 3.71 -13.39 13.48
C ASP A 211 2.82 -14.59 13.07
N SER A 212 2.23 -15.32 14.04
CA SER A 212 1.34 -16.46 13.74
C SER A 212 0.11 -16.03 12.95
N ASP A 213 -0.49 -14.89 13.33
CA ASP A 213 -1.72 -14.38 12.71
C ASP A 213 -1.46 -13.40 11.55
N ASN A 214 -0.22 -12.90 11.41
CA ASN A 214 0.10 -11.98 10.33
C ASN A 214 -0.03 -12.66 8.96
N TRP A 215 -0.67 -12.00 8.01
CA TRP A 215 -1.02 -12.53 6.67
C TRP A 215 -1.90 -13.79 6.72
N MET A 216 -2.69 -13.95 7.77
CA MET A 216 -3.60 -15.09 7.95
C MET A 216 -5.04 -14.61 8.11
N TRP A 217 -5.98 -15.49 7.82
CA TRP A 217 -7.41 -15.31 8.02
C TRP A 217 -7.98 -16.49 8.83
N PRO A 218 -8.88 -16.29 9.81
CA PRO A 218 -9.33 -14.97 10.34
C PRO A 218 -8.25 -14.30 11.21
N ARG A 219 -8.42 -12.99 11.44
CA ARG A 219 -7.50 -12.18 12.24
C ARG A 219 -8.25 -11.42 13.34
N HIS A 220 -7.72 -11.45 14.57
CA HIS A 220 -8.36 -10.87 15.74
C HIS A 220 -7.57 -9.70 16.35
N THR A 221 -6.59 -9.18 15.63
CA THR A 221 -5.76 -8.05 16.07
C THR A 221 -6.57 -6.76 16.14
N GLY A 222 -6.46 -6.02 17.25
CA GLY A 222 -6.90 -4.63 17.35
C GLY A 222 -5.81 -3.67 16.83
N ASP A 223 -5.48 -3.79 15.53
CA ASP A 223 -4.34 -3.11 14.89
C ASP A 223 -4.67 -1.65 14.61
N PHE A 224 -4.68 -0.80 15.64
CA PHE A 224 -4.90 0.63 15.52
C PHE A 224 -3.99 1.45 16.44
N SER A 225 -3.72 2.69 16.04
CA SER A 225 -3.11 3.73 16.85
C SER A 225 -3.65 5.10 16.46
N MET A 226 -3.58 6.06 17.36
CA MET A 226 -4.12 7.38 17.18
C MET A 226 -3.05 8.45 17.32
N PHE A 227 -3.08 9.39 16.40
CA PHE A 227 -2.20 10.54 16.35
C PHE A 227 -3.02 11.82 16.18
N ARG A 228 -2.41 12.97 16.40
CA ARG A 228 -3.01 14.26 16.07
C ARG A 228 -2.06 15.08 15.23
N ILE A 229 -2.63 15.68 14.18
CA ILE A 229 -1.95 16.68 13.38
C ILE A 229 -2.04 18.01 14.08
N TYR A 230 -0.91 18.69 14.23
CA TYR A 230 -0.81 20.07 14.67
C TYR A 230 -0.35 20.97 13.54
N ALA A 231 -0.82 22.20 13.54
CA ALA A 231 -0.56 23.20 12.52
C ALA A 231 -0.20 24.53 13.16
N GLY A 232 0.34 25.46 12.38
CA GLY A 232 0.50 26.83 12.80
C GLY A 232 -0.83 27.51 13.13
N LYS A 233 -0.81 28.68 13.77
CA LYS A 233 -2.03 29.43 14.15
C LYS A 233 -2.91 29.80 12.96
N ASP A 234 -2.35 29.82 11.76
CA ASP A 234 -3.04 30.04 10.48
C ASP A 234 -3.58 28.73 9.85
N ASN A 235 -3.50 27.62 10.58
CA ASN A 235 -3.89 26.27 10.14
C ASN A 235 -3.06 25.72 8.97
N LYS A 236 -1.84 26.23 8.75
CA LYS A 236 -0.91 25.77 7.70
C LYS A 236 0.14 24.83 8.25
N PRO A 237 0.76 24.02 7.36
CA PRO A 237 1.89 23.19 7.74
C PRO A 237 2.98 23.97 8.48
N ALA A 238 3.46 23.42 9.58
CA ALA A 238 4.52 23.99 10.41
C ALA A 238 5.41 22.88 10.96
N GLU A 239 6.67 23.23 11.27
CA GLU A 239 7.54 22.39 12.10
C GLU A 239 7.00 22.35 13.54
N TYR A 240 7.48 21.38 14.33
CA TYR A 240 7.06 21.29 15.73
C TYR A 240 7.27 22.62 16.50
N SER A 241 6.23 23.04 17.18
CA SER A 241 6.25 24.16 18.14
C SER A 241 5.25 23.92 19.25
N ALA A 242 5.58 24.37 20.46
CA ALA A 242 4.64 24.38 21.58
C ALA A 242 3.41 25.27 21.33
N ASP A 243 3.54 26.27 20.45
CA ASP A 243 2.47 27.19 20.07
C ASP A 243 1.53 26.67 18.97
N ASN A 244 1.88 25.53 18.36
CA ASN A 244 1.02 24.93 17.33
C ASN A 244 -0.31 24.48 17.94
N ILE A 245 -1.36 24.56 17.12
CA ILE A 245 -2.73 24.18 17.50
C ILE A 245 -3.18 22.93 16.74
N PRO A 246 -4.13 22.16 17.28
CA PRO A 246 -4.74 21.06 16.55
C PRO A 246 -5.25 21.49 15.18
N TYR A 247 -4.85 20.79 14.14
CA TYR A 247 -5.25 21.05 12.76
C TYR A 247 -6.75 20.96 12.58
N THR A 248 -7.33 21.92 11.86
CA THR A 248 -8.73 21.90 11.45
C THR A 248 -8.83 21.38 10.00
N PRO A 249 -9.28 20.13 9.78
CA PRO A 249 -9.32 19.52 8.46
C PRO A 249 -10.46 20.05 7.60
N LYS A 250 -10.29 20.02 6.26
CA LYS A 250 -11.37 20.27 5.29
C LYS A 250 -12.48 19.24 5.36
N LYS A 251 -12.13 18.00 5.74
CA LYS A 251 -13.03 16.86 5.89
C LYS A 251 -12.51 15.94 6.99
N SER A 252 -13.42 15.36 7.73
CA SER A 252 -13.16 14.24 8.64
C SER A 252 -14.17 13.14 8.41
N LEU A 253 -13.80 11.90 8.73
CA LEU A 253 -14.67 10.75 8.64
C LEU A 253 -15.40 10.53 9.95
N SER A 254 -16.65 10.10 9.88
CA SER A 254 -17.40 9.60 11.02
C SER A 254 -17.18 8.10 11.19
N ILE A 255 -17.09 7.64 12.42
CA ILE A 255 -17.04 6.21 12.73
C ILE A 255 -18.48 5.70 12.83
N SER A 256 -18.86 4.73 11.97
CA SER A 256 -20.14 4.04 12.09
C SER A 256 -20.03 2.89 13.09
N LEU A 257 -21.04 2.76 13.93
CA LEU A 257 -21.21 1.63 14.85
C LEU A 257 -22.28 0.63 14.36
N ASP A 258 -22.86 0.88 13.19
CA ASP A 258 -23.92 0.02 12.63
C ASP A 258 -23.36 -1.31 12.06
N GLY A 259 -22.05 -1.36 11.85
CA GLY A 259 -21.37 -2.50 11.22
C GLY A 259 -21.65 -2.60 9.73
N VAL A 260 -21.39 -3.78 9.17
CA VAL A 260 -21.67 -4.13 7.77
C VAL A 260 -22.37 -5.48 7.72
N ALA A 261 -23.29 -5.64 6.77
CA ALA A 261 -23.98 -6.90 6.52
C ALA A 261 -23.38 -7.61 5.29
N GLU A 262 -23.71 -8.88 5.12
CA GLU A 262 -23.34 -9.62 3.92
C GLU A 262 -23.91 -8.95 2.66
N ASN A 263 -23.08 -8.79 1.63
CA ASN A 263 -23.35 -8.09 0.38
C ASN A 263 -23.46 -6.56 0.47
N ASP A 264 -23.12 -5.94 1.61
CA ASP A 264 -22.93 -4.50 1.65
C ASP A 264 -21.71 -4.09 0.83
N PHE A 265 -21.82 -2.95 0.14
CA PHE A 265 -20.67 -2.36 -0.53
C PHE A 265 -19.68 -1.82 0.48
N THR A 266 -18.43 -2.27 0.37
CA THR A 266 -17.31 -1.75 1.14
C THR A 266 -16.16 -1.37 0.19
N MET A 267 -15.34 -0.40 0.58
CA MET A 267 -14.12 -0.06 -0.14
C MET A 267 -12.99 0.31 0.82
N VAL A 268 -11.76 0.04 0.42
CA VAL A 268 -10.57 0.54 1.08
C VAL A 268 -10.06 1.74 0.29
N PHE A 269 -9.78 2.84 0.98
CA PHE A 269 -9.27 4.05 0.34
C PHE A 269 -8.00 4.50 1.05
N GLY A 270 -6.93 4.74 0.29
CA GLY A 270 -5.67 5.17 0.88
C GLY A 270 -4.47 4.99 -0.05
N PHE A 271 -3.32 4.77 0.55
CA PHE A 271 -2.01 4.65 -0.10
C PHE A 271 -1.55 3.19 -0.04
N PRO A 272 -1.98 2.34 -0.98
CA PRO A 272 -1.64 0.93 -0.96
C PRO A 272 -0.16 0.73 -1.27
N GLY A 273 0.35 -0.44 -0.88
CA GLY A 273 1.66 -0.91 -1.31
C GLY A 273 1.70 -1.21 -2.81
N ARG A 274 2.50 -2.17 -3.21
CA ARG A 274 2.66 -2.58 -4.60
C ARG A 274 2.05 -3.97 -4.83
N THR A 275 1.32 -4.13 -5.94
CA THR A 275 0.90 -5.45 -6.44
C THR A 275 1.66 -5.80 -7.71
N MET A 276 1.80 -7.10 -7.97
CA MET A 276 2.50 -7.64 -9.13
C MET A 276 1.61 -8.65 -9.87
N GLN A 277 0.35 -8.29 -10.07
CA GLN A 277 -0.69 -9.16 -10.63
C GLN A 277 -0.43 -9.55 -12.10
N TYR A 278 0.13 -8.63 -12.88
CA TYR A 278 0.26 -8.79 -14.34
C TYR A 278 1.65 -9.24 -14.78
N LEU A 279 2.39 -9.92 -13.92
CA LEU A 279 3.70 -10.44 -14.26
C LEU A 279 3.63 -11.61 -15.27
N HIS A 280 4.68 -11.75 -16.07
CA HIS A 280 4.94 -12.91 -16.91
C HIS A 280 5.20 -14.17 -16.06
N SER A 281 4.92 -15.35 -16.63
CA SER A 281 5.11 -16.64 -15.94
C SER A 281 6.54 -16.84 -15.42
N SER A 282 7.55 -16.37 -16.12
CA SER A 282 8.95 -16.42 -15.69
C SER A 282 9.20 -15.63 -14.41
N ALA A 283 8.61 -14.44 -14.28
CA ALA A 283 8.73 -13.64 -13.08
C ALA A 283 8.07 -14.31 -11.88
N VAL A 284 6.89 -14.93 -12.08
CA VAL A 284 6.20 -15.70 -11.04
C VAL A 284 7.02 -16.92 -10.64
N ASP A 285 7.60 -17.63 -11.60
CA ASP A 285 8.49 -18.77 -11.35
C ASP A 285 9.73 -18.36 -10.55
N GLN A 286 10.42 -17.27 -10.95
CA GLN A 286 11.57 -16.76 -10.20
C GLN A 286 11.20 -16.31 -8.79
N THR A 287 10.02 -15.72 -8.58
CA THR A 287 9.52 -15.37 -7.25
C THR A 287 9.42 -16.60 -6.36
N VAL A 288 8.79 -17.67 -6.86
CA VAL A 288 8.54 -18.90 -6.10
C VAL A 288 9.82 -19.71 -5.87
N ARG A 289 10.67 -19.81 -6.89
CA ARG A 289 11.81 -20.73 -6.90
C ARG A 289 13.11 -20.10 -6.40
N VAL A 290 13.30 -18.80 -6.57
CA VAL A 290 14.57 -18.12 -6.33
C VAL A 290 14.44 -16.98 -5.33
N ASN A 291 13.63 -15.94 -5.66
CA ASN A 291 13.72 -14.67 -4.96
C ASN A 291 13.21 -14.77 -3.51
N ASP A 292 12.01 -15.29 -3.33
CA ASP A 292 11.41 -15.39 -1.99
C ASP A 292 12.09 -16.43 -1.11
N PRO A 293 12.44 -17.66 -1.59
CA PRO A 293 13.17 -18.63 -0.77
C PRO A 293 14.52 -18.11 -0.23
N ILE A 294 15.28 -17.36 -1.00
CA ILE A 294 16.54 -16.76 -0.55
C ILE A 294 16.30 -15.74 0.57
N LYS A 295 15.36 -14.82 0.36
CA LYS A 295 15.01 -13.79 1.35
C LYS A 295 14.46 -14.42 2.64
N ILE A 296 13.60 -15.44 2.53
CA ILE A 296 13.09 -16.20 3.67
C ILE A 296 14.26 -16.81 4.46
N ALA A 297 15.18 -17.51 3.80
CA ALA A 297 16.29 -18.17 4.47
C ALA A 297 17.24 -17.20 5.21
N ILE A 298 17.48 -16.01 4.64
CA ILE A 298 18.27 -14.97 5.29
C ILE A 298 17.57 -14.43 6.52
N ARG A 299 16.26 -14.11 6.38
CA ARG A 299 15.47 -13.56 7.50
C ARG A 299 15.20 -14.56 8.60
N ASP A 300 15.06 -15.84 8.30
CA ASP A 300 14.98 -16.90 9.32
C ASP A 300 16.15 -16.83 10.31
N LYS A 301 17.37 -16.70 9.78
CA LYS A 301 18.57 -16.60 10.62
C LYS A 301 18.62 -15.29 11.42
N ALA A 302 18.30 -14.18 10.78
CA ALA A 302 18.29 -12.88 11.43
C ALA A 302 17.26 -12.80 12.57
N LEU A 303 16.05 -13.26 12.31
CA LEU A 303 14.97 -13.29 13.30
C LEU A 303 15.32 -14.20 14.48
N ALA A 304 15.91 -15.37 14.23
CA ALA A 304 16.32 -16.29 15.29
C ALA A 304 17.40 -15.66 16.21
N VAL A 305 18.35 -14.93 15.65
CA VAL A 305 19.39 -14.23 16.43
C VAL A 305 18.77 -13.10 17.24
N ILE A 306 17.98 -12.22 16.60
CA ILE A 306 17.37 -11.08 17.27
C ILE A 306 16.44 -11.56 18.41
N ASP A 307 15.59 -12.55 18.16
CA ASP A 307 14.66 -13.10 19.16
C ASP A 307 15.41 -13.68 20.37
N ALA A 308 16.53 -14.38 20.14
CA ALA A 308 17.32 -14.96 21.22
C ALA A 308 17.89 -13.90 22.20
N TYR A 309 18.21 -12.71 21.72
CA TYR A 309 18.65 -11.58 22.56
C TYR A 309 17.46 -10.84 23.18
N MET A 310 16.39 -10.60 22.42
CA MET A 310 15.18 -9.94 22.93
C MET A 310 14.51 -10.72 24.08
N ARG A 311 14.62 -12.05 24.10
CA ARG A 311 14.09 -12.88 25.20
C ARG A 311 14.88 -12.76 26.50
N LYS A 312 16.14 -12.36 26.42
CA LYS A 312 17.03 -12.31 27.58
C LYS A 312 17.07 -10.94 28.27
N ASP A 313 16.75 -9.88 27.53
CA ASP A 313 16.90 -8.52 27.99
C ASP A 313 15.73 -7.65 27.48
N GLU A 314 15.00 -7.05 28.42
CA GLU A 314 13.85 -6.19 28.09
C GLU A 314 14.27 -4.89 27.41
N THR A 315 15.47 -4.37 27.70
CA THR A 315 16.02 -3.18 27.01
C THR A 315 16.27 -3.49 25.54
N ILE A 316 16.92 -4.62 25.26
CA ILE A 316 17.15 -5.08 23.88
C ILE A 316 15.81 -5.32 23.18
N LYS A 317 14.84 -5.89 23.87
CA LYS A 317 13.51 -6.13 23.31
C LYS A 317 12.82 -4.83 22.89
N ILE A 318 12.88 -3.78 23.73
CA ILE A 318 12.34 -2.46 23.38
C ILE A 318 13.10 -1.90 22.17
N GLN A 319 14.43 -1.94 22.15
CA GLN A 319 15.26 -1.35 21.11
C GLN A 319 15.07 -2.01 19.74
N TYR A 320 14.82 -3.31 19.70
CA TYR A 320 14.72 -4.09 18.46
C TYR A 320 13.29 -4.41 18.03
N ALA A 321 12.28 -4.02 18.81
CA ALA A 321 10.89 -4.39 18.56
C ALA A 321 10.40 -4.02 17.15
N SER A 322 10.63 -2.78 16.70
CA SER A 322 10.21 -2.31 15.38
C SER A 322 11.02 -2.96 14.26
N LYS A 323 12.35 -3.06 14.42
CA LYS A 323 13.21 -3.75 13.46
C LYS A 323 12.79 -5.21 13.27
N TYR A 324 12.55 -5.93 14.37
CA TYR A 324 12.04 -7.30 14.35
C TYR A 324 10.70 -7.39 13.60
N ALA A 325 9.74 -6.53 13.94
CA ALA A 325 8.43 -6.49 13.30
C ALA A 325 8.52 -6.24 11.79
N GLY A 326 9.38 -5.32 11.36
CA GLY A 326 9.60 -5.03 9.94
C GLY A 326 10.24 -6.19 9.16
N ILE A 327 11.20 -6.91 9.78
CA ILE A 327 11.83 -8.09 9.19
C ILE A 327 10.82 -9.24 9.09
N SER A 328 10.07 -9.52 10.17
CA SER A 328 9.13 -10.64 10.25
C SER A 328 7.92 -10.44 9.33
N ASN A 329 7.44 -9.21 9.16
CA ASN A 329 6.30 -8.92 8.30
C ASN A 329 6.52 -9.38 6.85
N SER A 330 7.62 -9.01 6.22
CA SER A 330 7.93 -9.43 4.85
C SER A 330 8.30 -10.93 4.78
N TRP A 331 9.02 -11.43 5.78
CA TRP A 331 9.35 -12.86 5.89
C TRP A 331 8.09 -13.72 5.87
N LYS A 332 7.10 -13.39 6.68
CA LYS A 332 5.83 -14.11 6.74
C LYS A 332 5.01 -13.98 5.45
N LYS A 333 5.01 -12.77 4.85
CA LYS A 333 4.38 -12.54 3.55
C LYS A 333 4.94 -13.46 2.48
N TRP A 334 6.25 -13.54 2.33
CA TRP A 334 6.89 -14.37 1.29
C TRP A 334 6.65 -15.86 1.49
N GLN A 335 6.60 -16.34 2.72
CA GLN A 335 6.21 -17.73 3.01
C GLN A 335 4.79 -18.01 2.50
N GLY A 336 3.85 -17.11 2.79
CA GLY A 336 2.47 -17.21 2.31
C GLY A 336 2.37 -17.09 0.79
N GLU A 337 3.18 -16.22 0.17
CA GLU A 337 3.24 -16.02 -1.28
C GLU A 337 3.73 -17.28 -2.01
N VAL A 338 4.87 -17.82 -1.60
CA VAL A 338 5.40 -19.09 -2.16
C VAL A 338 4.38 -20.23 -2.00
N LEU A 339 3.78 -20.37 -0.82
CA LEU A 339 2.78 -21.40 -0.56
C LEU A 339 1.54 -21.23 -1.44
N GLY A 340 1.02 -20.01 -1.52
CA GLY A 340 -0.19 -19.69 -2.29
C GLY A 340 0.01 -19.87 -3.78
N LEU A 341 1.09 -19.33 -4.35
CA LEU A 341 1.41 -19.45 -5.76
C LEU A 341 1.66 -20.91 -6.18
N THR A 342 2.32 -21.69 -5.31
CA THR A 342 2.55 -23.12 -5.54
C THR A 342 1.25 -23.93 -5.48
N LYS A 343 0.45 -23.76 -4.42
CA LYS A 343 -0.81 -24.50 -4.25
C LYS A 343 -1.84 -24.23 -5.33
N THR A 344 -1.84 -23.04 -5.87
CA THR A 344 -2.80 -22.63 -6.90
C THR A 344 -2.31 -22.88 -8.32
N ASP A 345 -1.12 -23.43 -8.48
CA ASP A 345 -0.45 -23.58 -9.78
C ASP A 345 -0.43 -22.27 -10.58
N ALA A 346 0.02 -21.19 -9.94
CA ALA A 346 0.00 -19.86 -10.54
C ALA A 346 0.86 -19.78 -11.81
N VAL A 347 2.03 -20.44 -11.82
CA VAL A 347 2.93 -20.50 -12.99
C VAL A 347 2.25 -21.19 -14.15
N GLY A 348 1.62 -22.36 -13.93
CA GLY A 348 0.90 -23.10 -14.98
C GLY A 348 -0.27 -22.31 -15.54
N LYS A 349 -1.06 -21.66 -14.69
CA LYS A 349 -2.17 -20.77 -15.12
C LYS A 349 -1.68 -19.59 -15.96
N LYS A 350 -0.56 -18.96 -15.59
CA LYS A 350 0.05 -17.87 -16.38
C LYS A 350 0.51 -18.36 -17.73
N LYS A 351 1.21 -19.50 -17.80
CA LYS A 351 1.64 -20.12 -19.07
C LYS A 351 0.45 -20.43 -19.99
N ALA A 352 -0.65 -20.93 -19.44
CA ALA A 352 -1.87 -21.19 -20.22
C ALA A 352 -2.49 -19.89 -20.78
N TYR A 353 -2.51 -18.82 -19.99
CA TYR A 353 -2.95 -17.51 -20.44
C TYR A 353 -2.05 -16.93 -21.53
N GLU A 354 -0.74 -17.01 -21.36
CA GLU A 354 0.28 -16.59 -22.33
C GLU A 354 0.17 -17.37 -23.65
N ALA A 355 -0.05 -18.69 -23.60
CA ALA A 355 -0.29 -19.50 -24.79
C ALA A 355 -1.56 -19.04 -25.52
N THR A 356 -2.61 -18.65 -24.81
CA THR A 356 -3.84 -18.10 -25.40
C THR A 356 -3.58 -16.75 -26.07
N PHE A 357 -2.81 -15.88 -25.43
CA PHE A 357 -2.36 -14.61 -26.01
C PHE A 357 -1.57 -14.86 -27.29
N GLN A 358 -0.54 -15.71 -27.25
CA GLN A 358 0.30 -16.01 -28.40
C GLN A 358 -0.49 -16.59 -29.59
N LYS A 359 -1.48 -17.46 -29.31
CA LYS A 359 -2.38 -17.99 -30.36
C LYS A 359 -3.17 -16.87 -31.03
N ARG A 360 -3.71 -15.89 -30.26
CA ARG A 360 -4.43 -14.73 -30.80
C ARG A 360 -3.51 -13.83 -31.62
N VAL A 361 -2.32 -13.56 -31.13
CA VAL A 361 -1.29 -12.77 -31.83
C VAL A 361 -0.93 -13.41 -33.15
N ASN A 362 -0.67 -14.72 -33.16
CA ASN A 362 -0.29 -15.45 -34.39
C ASN A 362 -1.41 -15.52 -35.43
N ALA A 363 -2.67 -15.41 -35.02
CA ALA A 363 -3.83 -15.42 -35.91
C ALA A 363 -4.08 -14.07 -36.63
N ASN A 364 -3.45 -12.98 -36.19
CA ASN A 364 -3.58 -11.66 -36.81
C ASN A 364 -2.22 -11.17 -37.32
N PRO A 365 -2.06 -10.92 -38.62
CA PRO A 365 -0.77 -10.54 -39.25
C PRO A 365 -0.17 -9.26 -38.64
N GLU A 366 -1.00 -8.25 -38.35
CA GLU A 366 -0.54 -6.98 -37.74
C GLU A 366 -0.03 -7.21 -36.32
N TRP A 367 -0.79 -7.98 -35.54
CA TRP A 367 -0.39 -8.30 -34.15
C TRP A 367 0.83 -9.21 -34.12
N LYS A 368 0.92 -10.15 -35.05
CA LYS A 368 2.10 -11.02 -35.18
C LYS A 368 3.37 -10.21 -35.46
N ASN A 369 3.27 -9.23 -36.36
CA ASN A 369 4.39 -8.34 -36.66
C ASN A 369 4.80 -7.49 -35.44
N LYS A 370 3.83 -7.04 -34.63
CA LYS A 370 4.07 -6.15 -33.49
C LYS A 370 4.43 -6.87 -32.19
N TYR A 371 3.83 -8.04 -31.93
CA TYR A 371 3.89 -8.73 -30.63
C TYR A 371 4.33 -10.19 -30.73
N GLY A 372 4.73 -10.66 -31.92
CA GLY A 372 5.03 -12.08 -32.16
C GLY A 372 6.15 -12.65 -31.31
N SER A 373 7.20 -11.85 -31.04
CA SER A 373 8.33 -12.23 -30.17
C SER A 373 8.18 -11.82 -28.70
N LEU A 374 7.17 -11.01 -28.36
CA LEU A 374 7.06 -10.34 -27.06
C LEU A 374 7.25 -11.28 -25.86
N LEU A 375 6.58 -12.43 -25.84
CA LEU A 375 6.69 -13.37 -24.72
C LEU A 375 8.07 -14.02 -24.64
N ALA A 376 8.68 -14.32 -25.80
CA ALA A 376 10.03 -14.88 -25.86
C ALA A 376 11.08 -13.86 -25.42
N ASP A 377 10.93 -12.60 -25.82
CA ASP A 377 11.83 -11.51 -25.44
C ASP A 377 11.76 -11.25 -23.92
N ILE A 378 10.54 -11.27 -23.35
CA ILE A 378 10.36 -11.15 -21.89
C ILE A 378 10.99 -12.34 -21.18
N GLN A 379 10.79 -13.57 -21.65
CA GLN A 379 11.42 -14.76 -21.08
C GLN A 379 12.95 -14.62 -21.06
N SER A 380 13.55 -14.26 -22.20
CA SER A 380 15.01 -14.08 -22.31
C SER A 380 15.53 -13.02 -21.33
N ALA A 381 14.83 -11.91 -21.21
CA ALA A 381 15.20 -10.85 -20.27
C ALA A 381 15.15 -11.33 -18.80
N TYR A 382 14.16 -12.15 -18.42
CA TYR A 382 14.10 -12.72 -17.08
C TYR A 382 15.21 -13.76 -16.83
N ASP A 383 15.57 -14.57 -17.83
CA ASP A 383 16.65 -15.55 -17.74
C ASP A 383 18.01 -14.85 -17.52
N GLU A 384 18.27 -13.76 -18.24
CA GLU A 384 19.46 -12.92 -18.04
C GLU A 384 19.47 -12.20 -16.70
N LEU A 385 18.31 -11.77 -16.21
CA LEU A 385 18.17 -11.02 -14.96
C LEU A 385 18.30 -11.91 -13.71
N GLU A 386 17.99 -13.21 -13.79
CA GLU A 386 17.94 -14.11 -12.62
C GLU A 386 19.22 -14.08 -11.77
N PRO A 387 20.46 -14.28 -12.32
CA PRO A 387 21.67 -14.25 -11.51
C PRO A 387 21.97 -12.88 -10.90
N LEU A 388 21.66 -11.80 -11.62
CA LEU A 388 21.85 -10.43 -11.13
C LEU A 388 20.83 -10.09 -10.03
N GLY A 389 19.56 -10.47 -10.25
CA GLY A 389 18.48 -10.30 -9.28
C GLY A 389 18.77 -11.05 -7.97
N ARG A 390 19.25 -12.29 -8.08
CA ARG A 390 19.66 -13.09 -6.93
C ARG A 390 20.78 -12.40 -6.13
N SER A 391 21.83 -11.92 -6.79
CA SER A 391 22.95 -11.24 -6.12
C SER A 391 22.50 -9.95 -5.44
N ARG A 392 21.66 -9.16 -6.12
CA ARG A 392 21.07 -7.93 -5.57
C ARG A 392 20.21 -8.24 -4.35
N ASP A 393 19.37 -9.25 -4.39
CA ASP A 393 18.46 -9.59 -3.29
C ASP A 393 19.23 -10.08 -2.06
N VAL A 394 20.29 -10.88 -2.22
CA VAL A 394 21.19 -11.25 -1.13
C VAL A 394 21.87 -10.02 -0.52
N PHE A 395 22.44 -9.15 -1.36
CA PHE A 395 23.08 -7.92 -0.90
C PHE A 395 22.12 -7.03 -0.12
N ASN A 396 20.93 -6.77 -0.68
CA ASN A 396 19.93 -5.92 -0.05
C ASN A 396 19.42 -6.49 1.29
N GLU A 397 19.16 -7.79 1.35
CA GLU A 397 18.67 -8.41 2.59
C GLU A 397 19.72 -8.39 3.69
N VAL A 398 20.99 -8.64 3.37
CA VAL A 398 22.06 -8.69 4.38
C VAL A 398 22.47 -7.28 4.81
N PHE A 399 22.79 -6.38 3.86
CA PHE A 399 23.41 -5.10 4.16
C PHE A 399 22.47 -3.90 4.25
N SER A 400 21.23 -3.99 3.76
CA SER A 400 20.32 -2.85 3.75
C SER A 400 19.08 -3.04 4.61
N LYS A 401 18.72 -4.28 4.94
CA LYS A 401 17.48 -4.58 5.66
C LYS A 401 17.69 -5.18 7.04
N ILE A 402 18.75 -5.96 7.22
CA ILE A 402 19.02 -6.65 8.49
C ILE A 402 20.06 -5.89 9.32
N GLU A 403 21.04 -5.30 8.70
CA GLU A 403 22.05 -4.47 9.36
C GLU A 403 21.59 -3.03 9.46
#